data_8ce21fb026673f7fba551fdbadeb5373
#
_entry.id   8ce21fb026673f7fba551fdbadeb5373
#
_cell.length_a   1.000
_cell.length_b   1.000
_cell.length_c   1.000
_cell.angle_alpha   90.00
_cell.angle_beta   90.00
_cell.angle_gamma   90.00
#
_symmetry.space_group_name_H-M   'P 1'
#
loop_
_entity.id
_entity.type
_entity.pdbx_description
1 polymer ?
#
loop_
_entity_poly.entity_id
_entity_poly.type
_entity_poly.pdbx_seq_one_letter_code
_entity_poly.pdbx_strand_id
1 'polypeptide(L)'
;MKLSKFRAAITAIFFMLSGLAALAHDEVSGMKISTKSPQAHAYFEKGLEKMEMLHVQDGLDNLRKAVKADPNFALGHIMLTFFSQDPAEQMAELQKALDTRPSANMEEQYIVDWLANATQAHWVPAIQAMNEALQMYPRDKHLAWLAGWWLAINQNQSPRAIQMFERVIQIDPKFADAWNEVAYCYAKSGNYEKAFADIKHYAELVPNEPNPQDSFAEISRMAGRFDEALKHYRMSLAIDPTFHESELGLGDTYALMGDQPKARAAYMLAITAGSPVQKVTWGLQWAATYVRDNDRTGADKAFREVARQAHEKDFANLEAEAYRSMALYQKDGDDAMEFLTQAEKTLRGEHQVPQSLLNQELASVMRTRVERALHDGHAEVAKATLQQLDDLAAANGGDDLIQVAYHGAAGAASLAQENFAEAVSHLEEDAVNPISMRGLVTAYEKTGQKENSGRLAARLASFNIPVIEQALVVPEFRRQQEAKTVAEHKPARIGGRQ
;
A
#
# COMPACT_ATOMS: atom_id res chain seq x y z
N MET A 1 0.88 -50.62 15.55
CA MET A 1 0.38 -50.22 16.89
C MET A 1 1.50 -49.53 17.69
N LYS A 2 2.08 -48.41 17.20
CA LYS A 2 3.11 -47.59 17.89
C LYS A 2 3.10 -46.09 17.48
N LEU A 3 2.00 -45.55 16.98
CA LEU A 3 1.89 -44.14 16.60
C LEU A 3 0.87 -43.34 17.42
N SER A 4 0.20 -43.93 18.42
CA SER A 4 -0.83 -43.23 19.20
C SER A 4 -0.35 -42.68 20.56
N LYS A 5 0.89 -42.93 20.96
CA LYS A 5 1.43 -42.46 22.26
C LYS A 5 2.28 -41.20 22.17
N PHE A 6 2.56 -40.70 20.96
CA PHE A 6 3.38 -39.48 20.78
C PHE A 6 2.54 -38.19 20.65
N ARG A 7 1.22 -38.30 20.42
CA ARG A 7 0.32 -37.16 20.36
C ARG A 7 -0.24 -36.69 21.72
N ALA A 8 -0.20 -37.53 22.76
CA ALA A 8 -0.70 -37.18 24.08
C ALA A 8 0.31 -36.39 24.96
N ALA A 9 1.61 -36.42 24.65
CA ALA A 9 2.63 -35.72 25.42
C ALA A 9 2.83 -34.26 25.00
N ILE A 10 2.46 -33.89 23.78
CA ILE A 10 2.59 -32.49 23.26
C ILE A 10 1.41 -31.63 23.69
N THR A 11 0.22 -32.23 23.93
CA THR A 11 -0.97 -31.50 24.37
C THR A 11 -0.94 -31.15 25.87
N ALA A 12 -0.13 -31.85 26.67
CA ALA A 12 -0.02 -31.58 28.11
C ALA A 12 1.02 -30.49 28.45
N ILE A 13 1.96 -30.19 27.57
CA ILE A 13 2.94 -29.12 27.77
C ILE A 13 2.35 -27.75 27.39
N PHE A 14 1.33 -27.70 26.53
CA PHE A 14 0.66 -26.46 26.14
C PHE A 14 -0.35 -25.94 27.18
N PHE A 15 -0.73 -26.74 28.17
CA PHE A 15 -1.68 -26.35 29.24
C PHE A 15 -1.01 -25.93 30.56
N MET A 16 0.32 -26.08 30.70
CA MET A 16 1.02 -25.63 31.92
C MET A 16 1.81 -24.31 31.75
N LEU A 17 1.82 -23.72 30.53
CA LEU A 17 2.37 -22.38 30.29
C LEU A 17 1.30 -21.28 30.24
N SER A 18 0.03 -21.63 30.41
CA SER A 18 -1.09 -20.68 30.50
C SER A 18 -1.34 -20.17 31.94
N GLY A 19 -0.47 -20.47 32.89
CA GLY A 19 -0.60 -20.06 34.29
C GLY A 19 0.27 -18.89 34.71
N LEU A 20 1.08 -18.31 33.81
CA LEU A 20 1.72 -16.99 33.99
C LEU A 20 1.01 -15.95 33.11
N ALA A 21 -0.31 -16.03 33.12
CA ALA A 21 -1.10 -14.96 32.58
C ALA A 21 -1.06 -13.77 33.51
N ALA A 22 -0.52 -12.70 32.96
CA ALA A 22 -1.02 -11.37 33.19
C ALA A 22 -1.02 -10.90 34.66
N LEU A 23 0.07 -10.36 35.11
CA LEU A 23 -0.06 -9.05 35.72
C LEU A 23 -0.47 -8.08 34.57
N ALA A 24 -1.71 -8.22 34.10
CA ALA A 24 -2.34 -7.22 33.28
C ALA A 24 -2.29 -5.93 34.12
N HIS A 25 -1.53 -4.97 33.67
CA HIS A 25 -1.66 -3.61 34.13
C HIS A 25 -3.05 -3.14 33.72
N ASP A 26 -3.97 -3.25 34.66
CA ASP A 26 -5.42 -3.07 34.51
C ASP A 26 -5.77 -1.59 34.55
N GLU A 27 -5.17 -0.69 33.84
CA GLU A 27 -5.60 0.71 33.95
C GLU A 27 -5.21 1.71 32.84
N VAL A 28 -4.76 1.35 31.65
CA VAL A 28 -4.56 2.41 30.65
C VAL A 28 -5.06 1.98 29.28
N SER A 29 -6.11 2.63 28.79
CA SER A 29 -6.58 2.49 27.40
C SER A 29 -5.74 3.33 26.41
N GLY A 30 -4.58 3.81 26.78
CA GLY A 30 -3.70 4.64 25.96
C GLY A 30 -2.22 4.49 26.30
N MET A 31 -1.37 4.86 25.37
CA MET A 31 0.08 4.79 25.42
C MET A 31 0.65 5.63 26.58
N LYS A 32 1.55 5.05 27.37
CA LYS A 32 2.26 5.77 28.43
C LYS A 32 3.41 6.58 27.84
N ILE A 33 3.35 7.88 27.99
CA ILE A 33 4.33 8.83 27.44
C ILE A 33 5.40 9.13 28.48
N SER A 34 6.69 8.88 28.14
CA SER A 34 7.80 8.98 29.09
C SER A 34 8.45 10.35 29.20
N THR A 35 8.15 11.31 28.28
CA THR A 35 8.74 12.65 28.34
C THR A 35 8.44 13.34 29.66
N LYS A 36 9.46 14.01 30.24
CA LYS A 36 9.33 14.83 31.46
C LYS A 36 8.94 16.28 31.16
N SER A 37 8.89 16.67 29.88
CA SER A 37 8.48 18.00 29.45
C SER A 37 6.96 18.06 29.30
N PRO A 38 6.22 18.80 30.12
CA PRO A 38 4.77 18.93 29.95
C PRO A 38 4.39 19.53 28.61
N GLN A 39 5.27 20.36 28.05
CA GLN A 39 5.06 20.96 26.72
C GLN A 39 5.23 19.95 25.61
N ALA A 40 6.26 19.08 25.67
CA ALA A 40 6.44 17.99 24.71
C ALA A 40 5.27 17.00 24.75
N HIS A 41 4.83 16.65 25.96
CA HIS A 41 3.67 15.78 26.16
C HIS A 41 2.42 16.35 25.48
N ALA A 42 2.08 17.62 25.76
CA ALA A 42 0.88 18.26 25.18
C ALA A 42 0.96 18.36 23.65
N TYR A 43 2.14 18.65 23.09
CA TYR A 43 2.31 18.65 21.63
C TYR A 43 2.20 17.24 21.03
N PHE A 44 2.71 16.23 21.70
CA PHE A 44 2.64 14.85 21.23
C PHE A 44 1.19 14.35 21.20
N GLU A 45 0.43 14.53 22.29
CA GLU A 45 -0.99 14.18 22.35
C GLU A 45 -1.79 14.87 21.25
N LYS A 46 -1.55 16.18 21.06
CA LYS A 46 -2.19 16.93 19.99
C LYS A 46 -1.76 16.43 18.60
N GLY A 47 -0.51 15.98 18.46
CA GLY A 47 -0.01 15.36 17.23
C GLY A 47 -0.76 14.09 16.89
N LEU A 48 -0.91 13.19 17.87
CA LEU A 48 -1.70 11.96 17.70
C LEU A 48 -3.16 12.25 17.39
N GLU A 49 -3.82 13.15 18.13
CA GLU A 49 -5.21 13.57 17.86
C GLU A 49 -5.38 14.03 16.41
N LYS A 50 -4.44 14.80 15.88
CA LYS A 50 -4.48 15.27 14.50
C LYS A 50 -4.24 14.14 13.50
N MET A 51 -3.36 13.18 13.80
CA MET A 51 -3.16 11.99 12.99
C MET A 51 -4.43 11.12 12.93
N GLU A 52 -5.10 10.92 14.08
CA GLU A 52 -6.36 10.18 14.19
C GLU A 52 -7.52 10.82 13.40
N MET A 53 -7.42 12.11 13.10
CA MET A 53 -8.37 12.86 12.26
C MET A 53 -7.88 13.00 10.82
N LEU A 54 -6.77 12.37 10.45
CA LEU A 54 -6.12 12.44 9.13
C LEU A 54 -5.69 13.87 8.71
N HIS A 55 -5.55 14.78 9.67
CA HIS A 55 -4.86 16.06 9.49
C HIS A 55 -3.34 15.83 9.58
N VAL A 56 -2.79 15.07 8.64
CA VAL A 56 -1.42 14.53 8.69
C VAL A 56 -0.38 15.64 8.85
N GLN A 57 -0.50 16.74 8.10
CA GLN A 57 0.46 17.83 8.17
C GLN A 57 0.43 18.52 9.54
N ASP A 58 -0.75 18.80 10.09
CA ASP A 58 -0.90 19.37 11.43
C ASP A 58 -0.38 18.42 12.51
N GLY A 59 -0.60 17.13 12.35
CA GLY A 59 -0.07 16.06 13.19
C GLY A 59 1.46 16.08 13.21
N LEU A 60 2.10 16.04 12.06
CA LEU A 60 3.56 16.12 11.91
C LEU A 60 4.12 17.40 12.52
N ASP A 61 3.49 18.56 12.32
CA ASP A 61 3.94 19.82 12.88
C ASP A 61 3.89 19.83 14.41
N ASN A 62 2.89 19.18 15.01
CA ASN A 62 2.84 19.01 16.46
C ASN A 62 3.87 18.01 16.98
N LEU A 63 4.10 16.89 16.28
CA LEU A 63 5.18 15.95 16.62
C LEU A 63 6.57 16.63 16.54
N ARG A 64 6.84 17.45 15.52
CA ARG A 64 8.07 18.25 15.41
C ARG A 64 8.22 19.23 16.59
N LYS A 65 7.13 19.86 17.03
CA LYS A 65 7.14 20.71 18.25
C LYS A 65 7.41 19.89 19.50
N ALA A 66 6.89 18.67 19.60
CA ALA A 66 7.12 17.78 20.74
C ALA A 66 8.62 17.43 20.89
N VAL A 67 9.27 16.95 19.82
CA VAL A 67 10.71 16.62 19.86
C VAL A 67 11.61 17.85 19.98
N LYS A 68 11.15 19.01 19.55
CA LYS A 68 11.84 20.28 19.81
C LYS A 68 11.78 20.70 21.28
N ALA A 69 10.65 20.44 21.96
CA ALA A 69 10.45 20.76 23.38
C ALA A 69 11.15 19.75 24.31
N ASP A 70 11.37 18.51 23.84
CA ASP A 70 12.18 17.48 24.50
C ASP A 70 12.98 16.69 23.46
N PRO A 71 14.24 17.07 23.18
CA PRO A 71 15.10 16.36 22.25
C PRO A 71 15.46 14.91 22.65
N ASN A 72 15.14 14.49 23.88
CA ASN A 72 15.37 13.11 24.34
C ASN A 72 14.10 12.25 24.30
N PHE A 73 13.05 12.72 23.64
CA PHE A 73 11.76 12.04 23.57
C PHE A 73 11.75 11.00 22.43
N ALA A 74 12.20 9.77 22.73
CA ALA A 74 12.36 8.68 21.77
C ALA A 74 11.07 8.36 21.00
N LEU A 75 9.92 8.27 21.68
CA LEU A 75 8.64 8.01 21.03
C LEU A 75 8.27 9.10 20.02
N GLY A 76 8.51 10.38 20.36
CA GLY A 76 8.26 11.48 19.43
C GLY A 76 9.10 11.37 18.16
N HIS A 77 10.38 11.02 18.29
CA HIS A 77 11.28 10.83 17.15
C HIS A 77 10.86 9.64 16.27
N ILE A 78 10.52 8.49 16.87
CA ILE A 78 10.13 7.32 16.08
C ILE A 78 8.76 7.49 15.40
N MET A 79 7.84 8.26 16.00
CA MET A 79 6.56 8.60 15.35
C MET A 79 6.78 9.53 14.14
N LEU A 80 7.74 10.46 14.20
CA LEU A 80 8.14 11.25 13.04
C LEU A 80 8.78 10.35 11.95
N THR A 81 9.62 9.39 12.34
CA THR A 81 10.16 8.39 11.39
C THR A 81 9.05 7.64 10.67
N PHE A 82 7.97 7.28 11.37
CA PHE A 82 6.89 6.48 10.80
C PHE A 82 5.93 7.30 9.92
N PHE A 83 5.53 8.49 10.38
CA PHE A 83 4.49 9.29 9.71
C PHE A 83 5.02 10.31 8.71
N SER A 84 6.28 10.73 8.80
CA SER A 84 6.85 11.65 7.82
C SER A 84 6.89 11.01 6.43
N GLN A 85 6.55 11.80 5.42
CA GLN A 85 6.68 11.39 4.02
C GLN A 85 8.04 11.83 3.43
N ASP A 86 8.83 12.64 4.14
CA ASP A 86 10.17 13.06 3.72
C ASP A 86 11.21 12.03 4.18
N PRO A 87 11.85 11.30 3.24
CA PRO A 87 12.82 10.26 3.58
C PRO A 87 14.00 10.77 4.40
N ALA A 88 14.48 11.99 4.12
CA ALA A 88 15.59 12.57 4.87
C ALA A 88 15.19 12.88 6.33
N GLU A 89 13.98 13.39 6.57
CA GLU A 89 13.43 13.54 7.93
C GLU A 89 13.28 12.18 8.60
N GLN A 90 12.75 11.17 7.90
CA GLN A 90 12.62 9.81 8.44
C GLN A 90 13.95 9.28 8.96
N MET A 91 15.02 9.38 8.16
CA MET A 91 16.34 8.89 8.54
C MET A 91 16.98 9.71 9.68
N ALA A 92 16.81 11.03 9.66
CA ALA A 92 17.32 11.90 10.73
C ALA A 92 16.63 11.64 12.08
N GLU A 93 15.31 11.44 12.06
CA GLU A 93 14.53 11.18 13.28
C GLU A 93 14.72 9.74 13.76
N LEU A 94 14.92 8.77 12.87
CA LEU A 94 15.30 7.39 13.19
C LEU A 94 16.56 7.34 14.06
N GLN A 95 17.63 8.04 13.65
CA GLN A 95 18.87 8.06 14.40
C GLN A 95 18.67 8.63 15.81
N LYS A 96 17.90 9.73 15.93
CA LYS A 96 17.58 10.33 17.25
C LYS A 96 16.73 9.40 18.11
N ALA A 97 15.76 8.70 17.52
CA ALA A 97 14.97 7.70 18.24
C ALA A 97 15.84 6.58 18.82
N LEU A 98 16.79 6.07 18.05
CA LEU A 98 17.73 5.06 18.51
C LEU A 98 18.66 5.57 19.62
N ASP A 99 19.21 6.77 19.48
CA ASP A 99 20.10 7.38 20.46
C ASP A 99 19.39 7.64 21.81
N THR A 100 18.11 7.98 21.77
CA THR A 100 17.30 8.32 22.95
C THR A 100 16.51 7.15 23.54
N ARG A 101 16.40 6.02 22.81
CA ARG A 101 15.71 4.80 23.24
C ARG A 101 16.01 4.34 24.67
N PRO A 102 17.26 4.36 25.17
CA PRO A 102 17.55 3.88 26.52
C PRO A 102 16.87 4.69 27.63
N SER A 103 16.42 5.91 27.36
CA SER A 103 15.72 6.76 28.31
C SER A 103 14.20 6.57 28.32
N ALA A 104 13.65 5.86 27.32
CA ALA A 104 12.24 5.59 27.15
C ALA A 104 11.72 4.52 28.12
N ASN A 105 10.42 4.51 28.39
CA ASN A 105 9.78 3.40 29.09
C ASN A 105 9.76 2.12 28.21
N MET A 106 9.40 0.98 28.80
CA MET A 106 9.45 -0.31 28.12
C MET A 106 8.54 -0.37 26.86
N GLU A 107 7.35 0.21 26.93
CA GLU A 107 6.39 0.24 25.82
C GLU A 107 6.96 1.04 24.63
N GLU A 108 7.47 2.24 24.91
CA GLU A 108 8.12 3.07 23.90
C GLU A 108 9.35 2.39 23.32
N GLN A 109 10.13 1.65 24.12
CA GLN A 109 11.28 0.90 23.63
C GLN A 109 10.87 -0.18 22.61
N TYR A 110 9.77 -0.90 22.84
CA TYR A 110 9.24 -1.86 21.86
C TYR A 110 8.80 -1.17 20.56
N ILE A 111 8.15 -0.01 20.65
CA ILE A 111 7.72 0.74 19.48
C ILE A 111 8.93 1.25 18.68
N VAL A 112 9.95 1.77 19.37
CA VAL A 112 11.23 2.19 18.74
C VAL A 112 11.89 1.00 18.05
N ASP A 113 12.04 -0.13 18.75
CA ASP A 113 12.66 -1.33 18.19
C ASP A 113 11.90 -1.85 16.97
N TRP A 114 10.57 -1.90 17.04
CA TRP A 114 9.74 -2.31 15.92
C TRP A 114 9.93 -1.43 14.70
N LEU A 115 9.63 -0.13 14.83
CA LEU A 115 9.61 0.78 13.69
C LEU A 115 11.02 1.06 13.15
N ALA A 116 12.03 1.15 14.01
CA ALA A 116 13.42 1.32 13.59
C ALA A 116 13.94 0.11 12.80
N ASN A 117 13.68 -1.11 13.27
CA ASN A 117 14.06 -2.30 12.55
C ASN A 117 13.31 -2.44 11.21
N ALA A 118 12.01 -2.12 11.17
CA ALA A 118 11.21 -2.12 9.94
C ALA A 118 11.77 -1.12 8.90
N THR A 119 12.10 0.11 9.32
CA THR A 119 12.69 1.14 8.46
C THR A 119 14.03 0.69 7.85
N GLN A 120 14.82 -0.07 8.62
CA GLN A 120 16.11 -0.62 8.20
C GLN A 120 16.00 -1.98 7.48
N ALA A 121 14.80 -2.46 7.19
CA ALA A 121 14.51 -3.78 6.61
C ALA A 121 14.99 -4.99 7.46
N HIS A 122 15.06 -4.81 8.77
CA HIS A 122 15.35 -5.91 9.71
C HIS A 122 14.01 -6.54 10.19
N TRP A 123 13.37 -7.31 9.33
CA TRP A 123 11.96 -7.73 9.48
C TRP A 123 11.69 -8.64 10.68
N VAL A 124 12.58 -9.64 10.95
CA VAL A 124 12.36 -10.57 12.07
C VAL A 124 12.33 -9.83 13.41
N PRO A 125 13.34 -9.02 13.78
CA PRO A 125 13.30 -8.26 15.02
C PRO A 125 12.16 -7.22 15.03
N ALA A 126 11.79 -6.62 13.88
CA ALA A 126 10.66 -5.70 13.81
C ALA A 126 9.34 -6.39 14.17
N ILE A 127 9.02 -7.51 13.52
CA ILE A 127 7.81 -8.29 13.77
C ILE A 127 7.79 -8.83 15.21
N GLN A 128 8.95 -9.26 15.73
CA GLN A 128 9.05 -9.71 17.10
C GLN A 128 8.72 -8.60 18.09
N ALA A 129 9.33 -7.43 17.97
CA ALA A 129 9.09 -6.30 18.85
C ALA A 129 7.63 -5.82 18.81
N MET A 130 7.01 -5.77 17.62
CA MET A 130 5.59 -5.47 17.46
C MET A 130 4.71 -6.48 18.22
N ASN A 131 4.95 -7.79 18.03
CA ASN A 131 4.15 -8.82 18.67
C ASN A 131 4.32 -8.81 20.20
N GLU A 132 5.53 -8.60 20.71
CA GLU A 132 5.81 -8.46 22.15
C GLU A 132 5.08 -7.24 22.73
N ALA A 133 5.14 -6.08 22.05
CA ALA A 133 4.39 -4.89 22.46
C ALA A 133 2.88 -5.18 22.55
N LEU A 134 2.29 -5.74 21.50
CA LEU A 134 0.85 -6.06 21.43
C LEU A 134 0.43 -7.08 22.48
N GLN A 135 1.32 -7.99 22.89
CA GLN A 135 1.08 -8.98 23.93
C GLN A 135 1.17 -8.36 25.33
N MET A 136 2.16 -7.48 25.55
CA MET A 136 2.39 -6.84 26.86
C MET A 136 1.38 -5.74 27.16
N TYR A 137 0.92 -5.03 26.11
CA TYR A 137 -0.01 -3.90 26.22
C TYR A 137 -1.31 -4.14 25.44
N PRO A 138 -2.09 -5.21 25.80
CA PRO A 138 -3.24 -5.65 25.01
C PRO A 138 -4.39 -4.66 24.98
N ARG A 139 -4.42 -3.67 25.85
CA ARG A 139 -5.51 -2.67 25.94
C ARG A 139 -5.08 -1.27 25.46
N ASP A 140 -3.85 -1.13 24.92
CA ASP A 140 -3.45 0.12 24.30
C ASP A 140 -4.05 0.25 22.89
N LYS A 141 -4.95 1.24 22.74
CA LYS A 141 -5.63 1.49 21.47
C LYS A 141 -4.70 2.09 20.42
N HIS A 142 -3.75 2.95 20.82
CA HIS A 142 -2.83 3.60 19.90
C HIS A 142 -1.78 2.62 19.35
N LEU A 143 -1.32 1.69 20.19
CA LEU A 143 -0.43 0.62 19.77
C LEU A 143 -1.13 -0.33 18.76
N ALA A 144 -2.40 -0.71 19.04
CA ALA A 144 -3.18 -1.53 18.12
C ALA A 144 -3.47 -0.80 16.80
N TRP A 145 -3.77 0.52 16.87
CA TRP A 145 -3.98 1.37 15.71
C TRP A 145 -2.72 1.49 14.85
N LEU A 146 -1.57 1.76 15.47
CA LEU A 146 -0.28 1.83 14.79
C LEU A 146 0.07 0.50 14.09
N ALA A 147 -0.19 -0.63 14.76
CA ALA A 147 0.01 -1.96 14.18
C ALA A 147 -0.95 -2.23 13.01
N GLY A 148 -2.20 -1.78 13.11
CA GLY A 148 -3.18 -1.84 12.03
C GLY A 148 -2.70 -1.09 10.78
N TRP A 149 -2.25 0.13 10.95
CA TRP A 149 -1.67 0.96 9.89
C TRP A 149 -0.46 0.30 9.22
N TRP A 150 0.49 -0.16 10.02
CA TRP A 150 1.68 -0.82 9.51
C TRP A 150 1.35 -2.07 8.70
N LEU A 151 0.42 -2.90 9.19
CA LEU A 151 -0.04 -4.12 8.51
C LEU A 151 -0.82 -3.81 7.22
N ALA A 152 -1.66 -2.77 7.21
CA ALA A 152 -2.49 -2.42 6.06
C ALA A 152 -1.69 -1.79 4.91
N ILE A 153 -0.73 -0.94 5.23
CA ILE A 153 -0.03 -0.08 4.26
C ILE A 153 1.35 -0.65 3.94
N ASN A 154 2.17 -0.92 4.96
CA ASN A 154 3.55 -1.35 4.75
C ASN A 154 3.67 -2.85 4.46
N GLN A 155 2.71 -3.69 4.88
CA GLN A 155 2.73 -5.13 4.71
C GLN A 155 1.60 -5.67 3.83
N ASN A 156 0.68 -4.85 3.38
CA ASN A 156 -0.49 -5.25 2.59
C ASN A 156 -1.31 -6.42 3.20
N GLN A 157 -1.29 -6.56 4.54
CA GLN A 157 -1.95 -7.63 5.29
C GLN A 157 -3.34 -7.21 5.80
N SER A 158 -4.25 -6.87 4.89
CA SER A 158 -5.61 -6.41 5.27
C SER A 158 -6.32 -7.29 6.30
N PRO A 159 -6.28 -8.64 6.26
CA PRO A 159 -6.96 -9.45 7.27
C PRO A 159 -6.43 -9.27 8.70
N ARG A 160 -5.12 -9.10 8.87
CA ARG A 160 -4.50 -8.82 10.18
C ARG A 160 -4.73 -7.38 10.62
N ALA A 161 -4.69 -6.44 9.68
CA ALA A 161 -5.00 -5.04 9.93
C ALA A 161 -6.45 -4.87 10.44
N ILE A 162 -7.43 -5.55 9.82
CA ILE A 162 -8.81 -5.57 10.29
C ILE A 162 -8.88 -6.01 11.76
N GLN A 163 -8.18 -7.07 12.15
CA GLN A 163 -8.18 -7.53 13.56
C GLN A 163 -7.65 -6.46 14.52
N MET A 164 -6.64 -5.70 14.09
CA MET A 164 -6.08 -4.63 14.91
C MET A 164 -7.06 -3.44 15.02
N PHE A 165 -7.65 -3.00 13.93
CA PHE A 165 -8.62 -1.90 13.96
C PHE A 165 -9.92 -2.28 14.69
N GLU A 166 -10.44 -3.52 14.51
CA GLU A 166 -11.57 -4.01 15.27
C GLU A 166 -11.27 -4.06 16.78
N ARG A 167 -10.03 -4.38 17.18
CA ARG A 167 -9.59 -4.29 18.57
C ARG A 167 -9.59 -2.86 19.08
N VAL A 168 -9.13 -1.88 18.28
CA VAL A 168 -9.23 -0.45 18.61
C VAL A 168 -10.68 -0.06 18.86
N ILE A 169 -11.58 -0.42 17.96
CA ILE A 169 -13.03 -0.15 18.05
C ILE A 169 -13.65 -0.80 19.32
N GLN A 170 -13.20 -1.99 19.70
CA GLN A 170 -13.66 -2.64 20.94
C GLN A 170 -13.19 -1.90 22.19
N ILE A 171 -11.99 -1.31 22.19
CA ILE A 171 -11.44 -0.55 23.31
C ILE A 171 -12.09 0.84 23.36
N ASP A 172 -12.18 1.49 22.21
CA ASP A 172 -12.74 2.84 22.06
C ASP A 172 -13.61 2.94 20.80
N PRO A 173 -14.94 2.72 20.91
CA PRO A 173 -15.86 2.81 19.78
C PRO A 173 -15.93 4.20 19.11
N LYS A 174 -15.39 5.23 19.75
CA LYS A 174 -15.34 6.61 19.23
C LYS A 174 -14.04 6.93 18.52
N PHE A 175 -13.11 5.98 18.42
CA PHE A 175 -11.86 6.16 17.69
C PHE A 175 -12.17 6.18 16.18
N ALA A 176 -12.37 7.39 15.65
CA ALA A 176 -12.97 7.59 14.33
C ALA A 176 -12.13 6.96 13.20
N ASP A 177 -10.80 7.13 13.22
CA ASP A 177 -9.92 6.62 12.17
C ASP A 177 -9.94 5.09 12.06
N ALA A 178 -10.14 4.35 13.16
CA ALA A 178 -10.21 2.90 13.08
C ALA A 178 -11.40 2.41 12.22
N TRP A 179 -12.52 3.15 12.21
CA TRP A 179 -13.65 2.87 11.33
C TRP A 179 -13.33 3.19 9.86
N ASN A 180 -12.56 4.25 9.64
CA ASN A 180 -12.06 4.60 8.31
C ASN A 180 -11.15 3.50 7.75
N GLU A 181 -10.16 3.09 8.52
CA GLU A 181 -9.16 2.13 8.08
C GLU A 181 -9.72 0.72 7.88
N VAL A 182 -10.63 0.28 8.75
CA VAL A 182 -11.30 -1.02 8.54
C VAL A 182 -12.17 -0.99 7.28
N ALA A 183 -12.79 0.15 6.94
CA ALA A 183 -13.56 0.31 5.71
C ALA A 183 -12.67 0.16 4.47
N TYR A 184 -11.47 0.77 4.46
CA TYR A 184 -10.50 0.57 3.39
C TYR A 184 -10.04 -0.89 3.25
N CYS A 185 -9.80 -1.58 4.35
CA CYS A 185 -9.44 -3.01 4.33
C CYS A 185 -10.56 -3.86 3.72
N TYR A 186 -11.83 -3.58 4.05
CA TYR A 186 -12.96 -4.26 3.41
C TYR A 186 -13.12 -3.90 1.93
N ALA A 187 -12.90 -2.63 1.55
CA ALA A 187 -12.97 -2.21 0.15
C ALA A 187 -11.88 -2.90 -0.70
N LYS A 188 -10.64 -2.99 -0.20
CA LYS A 188 -9.53 -3.71 -0.85
C LYS A 188 -9.86 -5.19 -1.07
N SER A 189 -10.59 -5.82 -0.14
CA SER A 189 -11.06 -7.20 -0.28
C SER A 189 -12.32 -7.36 -1.16
N GLY A 190 -12.88 -6.24 -1.68
CA GLY A 190 -14.10 -6.22 -2.48
C GLY A 190 -15.40 -6.29 -1.67
N ASN A 191 -15.34 -6.26 -0.34
CA ASN A 191 -16.52 -6.24 0.52
C ASN A 191 -17.05 -4.81 0.71
N TYR A 192 -17.59 -4.25 -0.38
CA TYR A 192 -18.08 -2.87 -0.40
C TYR A 192 -19.29 -2.64 0.52
N GLU A 193 -20.09 -3.67 0.83
CA GLU A 193 -21.22 -3.55 1.75
C GLU A 193 -20.73 -3.14 3.15
N LYS A 194 -19.77 -3.89 3.70
CA LYS A 194 -19.15 -3.55 4.98
C LYS A 194 -18.40 -2.23 4.92
N ALA A 195 -17.61 -2.01 3.86
CA ALA A 195 -16.85 -0.77 3.69
C ALA A 195 -17.75 0.48 3.76
N PHE A 196 -18.90 0.47 3.06
CA PHE A 196 -19.85 1.59 3.13
C PHE A 196 -20.57 1.71 4.48
N ALA A 197 -20.78 0.62 5.21
CA ALA A 197 -21.35 0.69 6.55
C ALA A 197 -20.37 1.36 7.53
N ASP A 198 -19.10 0.98 7.49
CA ASP A 198 -18.08 1.49 8.39
C ASP A 198 -17.72 2.95 8.08
N ILE A 199 -17.61 3.31 6.79
CA ILE A 199 -17.34 4.71 6.40
C ILE A 199 -18.49 5.66 6.75
N LYS A 200 -19.72 5.16 6.71
CA LYS A 200 -20.88 5.92 7.18
C LYS A 200 -20.81 6.17 8.68
N HIS A 201 -20.43 5.16 9.45
CA HIS A 201 -20.24 5.31 10.89
C HIS A 201 -19.10 6.29 11.21
N TYR A 202 -18.00 6.24 10.48
CA TYR A 202 -16.92 7.23 10.55
C TYR A 202 -17.46 8.65 10.33
N ALA A 203 -18.27 8.87 9.30
CA ALA A 203 -18.87 10.18 9.02
C ALA A 203 -19.84 10.67 10.13
N GLU A 204 -20.50 9.74 10.83
CA GLU A 204 -21.35 10.08 11.98
C GLU A 204 -20.52 10.53 13.21
N LEU A 205 -19.30 9.99 13.38
CA LEU A 205 -18.40 10.37 14.46
C LEU A 205 -17.76 11.74 14.25
N VAL A 206 -17.41 12.10 13.02
CA VAL A 206 -16.70 13.35 12.68
C VAL A 206 -17.37 14.08 11.49
N PRO A 207 -18.63 14.54 11.66
CA PRO A 207 -19.47 15.03 10.56
C PRO A 207 -19.00 16.33 9.92
N ASN A 208 -18.12 17.07 10.57
CA ASN A 208 -17.63 18.38 10.09
C ASN A 208 -16.25 18.30 9.43
N GLU A 209 -15.66 17.10 9.39
CA GLU A 209 -14.36 16.88 8.79
C GLU A 209 -14.48 16.55 7.28
N PRO A 210 -13.54 16.97 6.43
CA PRO A 210 -13.57 16.70 5.00
C PRO A 210 -13.30 15.21 4.66
N ASN A 211 -12.46 14.55 5.46
CA ASN A 211 -11.97 13.21 5.19
C ASN A 211 -13.08 12.15 5.07
N PRO A 212 -14.16 12.10 5.89
CA PRO A 212 -15.24 11.13 5.68
C PRO A 212 -15.88 11.18 4.29
N GLN A 213 -15.96 12.37 3.71
CA GLN A 213 -16.49 12.55 2.34
C GLN A 213 -15.46 12.07 1.31
N ASP A 214 -14.19 12.34 1.53
CA ASP A 214 -13.09 11.88 0.69
C ASP A 214 -13.00 10.35 0.67
N SER A 215 -12.96 9.73 1.84
CA SER A 215 -12.91 8.26 1.97
C SER A 215 -14.15 7.57 1.38
N PHE A 216 -15.34 8.15 1.58
CA PHE A 216 -16.55 7.66 0.92
C PHE A 216 -16.42 7.73 -0.61
N ALA A 217 -15.87 8.82 -1.13
CA ALA A 217 -15.63 8.99 -2.56
C ALA A 217 -14.63 7.96 -3.10
N GLU A 218 -13.53 7.74 -2.39
CA GLU A 218 -12.53 6.78 -2.81
C GLU A 218 -13.08 5.34 -2.84
N ILE A 219 -13.80 4.92 -1.80
CA ILE A 219 -14.46 3.60 -1.77
C ILE A 219 -15.51 3.49 -2.88
N SER A 220 -16.25 4.58 -3.17
CA SER A 220 -17.19 4.63 -4.32
C SER A 220 -16.46 4.46 -5.65
N ARG A 221 -15.31 5.12 -5.84
CA ARG A 221 -14.45 4.96 -7.00
C ARG A 221 -13.96 3.51 -7.15
N MET A 222 -13.46 2.90 -6.07
CA MET A 222 -13.05 1.50 -6.07
C MET A 222 -14.20 0.57 -6.46
N ALA A 223 -15.41 0.85 -6.00
CA ALA A 223 -16.65 0.12 -6.35
C ALA A 223 -17.18 0.42 -7.77
N GLY A 224 -16.54 1.32 -8.54
CA GLY A 224 -16.97 1.72 -9.87
C GLY A 224 -18.14 2.71 -9.89
N ARG A 225 -18.51 3.29 -8.75
CA ARG A 225 -19.58 4.29 -8.61
C ARG A 225 -19.03 5.69 -8.83
N PHE A 226 -18.54 5.97 -10.05
CA PHE A 226 -17.76 7.17 -10.35
C PHE A 226 -18.51 8.48 -10.12
N ASP A 227 -19.81 8.56 -10.49
CA ASP A 227 -20.61 9.78 -10.27
C ASP A 227 -20.78 10.08 -8.77
N GLU A 228 -20.94 9.04 -7.96
CA GLU A 228 -21.02 9.15 -6.50
C GLU A 228 -19.66 9.60 -5.93
N ALA A 229 -18.56 9.04 -6.42
CA ALA A 229 -17.21 9.45 -6.05
C ALA A 229 -16.96 10.93 -6.34
N LEU A 230 -17.22 11.38 -7.57
CA LEU A 230 -17.09 12.79 -7.95
C LEU A 230 -17.93 13.74 -7.10
N LYS A 231 -19.14 13.31 -6.69
CA LYS A 231 -20.01 14.09 -5.80
C LYS A 231 -19.38 14.25 -4.42
N HIS A 232 -18.91 13.15 -3.82
CA HIS A 232 -18.38 13.16 -2.46
C HIS A 232 -17.03 13.87 -2.37
N TYR A 233 -16.11 13.73 -3.34
CA TYR A 233 -14.89 14.56 -3.41
C TYR A 233 -15.20 16.06 -3.42
N ARG A 234 -16.22 16.48 -4.20
CA ARG A 234 -16.65 17.90 -4.19
C ARG A 234 -17.27 18.33 -2.85
N MET A 235 -17.95 17.42 -2.15
CA MET A 235 -18.47 17.69 -0.80
C MET A 235 -17.32 17.85 0.20
N SER A 236 -16.29 17.05 0.11
CA SER A 236 -15.05 17.19 0.92
C SER A 236 -14.42 18.56 0.71
N LEU A 237 -14.19 18.96 -0.55
CA LEU A 237 -13.65 20.28 -0.91
C LEU A 237 -14.58 21.46 -0.54
N ALA A 238 -15.88 21.23 -0.41
CA ALA A 238 -16.80 22.24 0.07
C ALA A 238 -16.73 22.45 1.59
N ILE A 239 -16.31 21.41 2.34
CA ILE A 239 -16.03 21.49 3.78
C ILE A 239 -14.67 22.18 4.00
N ASP A 240 -13.62 21.68 3.32
CA ASP A 240 -12.29 22.26 3.37
C ASP A 240 -11.68 22.36 1.96
N PRO A 241 -11.61 23.56 1.37
CA PRO A 241 -11.01 23.77 0.04
C PRO A 241 -9.48 23.48 0.00
N THR A 242 -8.82 23.27 1.12
CA THR A 242 -7.39 22.96 1.21
C THR A 242 -7.12 21.47 1.38
N PHE A 243 -8.16 20.63 1.36
CA PHE A 243 -8.04 19.18 1.43
C PHE A 243 -7.71 18.60 0.03
N HIS A 244 -6.43 18.76 -0.36
CA HIS A 244 -5.94 18.49 -1.71
C HIS A 244 -5.95 17.02 -2.11
N GLU A 245 -6.10 16.10 -1.17
CA GLU A 245 -6.34 14.67 -1.40
C GLU A 245 -7.62 14.44 -2.21
N SER A 246 -8.64 15.25 -1.99
CA SER A 246 -9.88 15.18 -2.79
C SER A 246 -9.70 15.70 -4.22
N GLU A 247 -8.81 16.67 -4.46
CA GLU A 247 -8.42 17.07 -5.83
C GLU A 247 -7.68 15.92 -6.55
N LEU A 248 -6.79 15.22 -5.84
CA LEU A 248 -6.15 14.01 -6.34
C LEU A 248 -7.20 12.95 -6.69
N GLY A 249 -8.15 12.67 -5.79
CA GLY A 249 -9.22 11.70 -5.99
C GLY A 249 -10.15 12.04 -7.16
N LEU A 250 -10.42 13.34 -7.41
CA LEU A 250 -11.10 13.79 -8.62
C LEU A 250 -10.29 13.44 -9.88
N GLY A 251 -8.97 13.68 -9.85
CA GLY A 251 -8.04 13.31 -10.91
C GLY A 251 -8.08 11.81 -11.22
N ASP A 252 -7.96 10.98 -10.20
CA ASP A 252 -8.05 9.53 -10.28
C ASP A 252 -9.36 9.06 -10.93
N THR A 253 -10.47 9.65 -10.48
CA THR A 253 -11.81 9.28 -10.96
C THR A 253 -11.96 9.64 -12.43
N TYR A 254 -11.59 10.85 -12.84
CA TYR A 254 -11.61 11.25 -14.24
C TYR A 254 -10.68 10.40 -15.12
N ALA A 255 -9.48 10.04 -14.62
CA ALA A 255 -8.55 9.16 -15.34
C ALA A 255 -9.16 7.79 -15.62
N LEU A 256 -9.84 7.19 -14.64
CA LEU A 256 -10.52 5.90 -14.76
C LEU A 256 -11.77 5.94 -15.65
N MET A 257 -12.44 7.10 -15.71
CA MET A 257 -13.56 7.37 -16.63
C MET A 257 -13.11 7.64 -18.06
N GLY A 258 -11.81 7.84 -18.31
CA GLY A 258 -11.27 8.14 -19.63
C GLY A 258 -11.22 9.64 -19.98
N ASP A 259 -11.56 10.55 -19.06
CA ASP A 259 -11.49 12.00 -19.28
C ASP A 259 -10.11 12.52 -18.82
N GLN A 260 -9.09 12.22 -19.61
CA GLN A 260 -7.70 12.56 -19.25
C GLN A 260 -7.45 14.08 -19.15
N PRO A 261 -8.09 14.97 -19.97
CA PRO A 261 -7.94 16.41 -19.79
C PRO A 261 -8.41 16.90 -18.42
N LYS A 262 -9.57 16.40 -17.92
CA LYS A 262 -10.05 16.76 -16.58
C LYS A 262 -9.20 16.12 -15.48
N ALA A 263 -8.74 14.89 -15.68
CA ALA A 263 -7.81 14.24 -14.76
C ALA A 263 -6.54 15.08 -14.57
N ARG A 264 -5.89 15.47 -15.66
CA ARG A 264 -4.69 16.32 -15.62
C ARG A 264 -4.92 17.65 -14.93
N ALA A 265 -6.07 18.28 -15.17
CA ALA A 265 -6.41 19.55 -14.52
C ALA A 265 -6.56 19.39 -12.99
N ALA A 266 -7.25 18.34 -12.53
CA ALA A 266 -7.44 18.06 -11.11
C ALA A 266 -6.10 17.70 -10.43
N TYR A 267 -5.30 16.82 -11.03
CA TYR A 267 -3.96 16.50 -10.52
C TYR A 267 -3.05 17.74 -10.38
N MET A 268 -3.10 18.67 -11.34
CA MET A 268 -2.29 19.89 -11.28
C MET A 268 -2.67 20.82 -10.13
N LEU A 269 -3.95 20.85 -9.73
CA LEU A 269 -4.38 21.57 -8.52
C LEU A 269 -3.73 20.94 -7.28
N ALA A 270 -3.87 19.63 -7.10
CA ALA A 270 -3.26 18.92 -5.99
C ALA A 270 -1.73 19.07 -5.97
N ILE A 271 -1.05 18.81 -7.09
CA ILE A 271 0.42 18.92 -7.23
C ILE A 271 0.92 20.32 -6.87
N THR A 272 0.23 21.37 -7.30
CA THR A 272 0.65 22.75 -7.02
C THR A 272 0.68 23.04 -5.53
N ALA A 273 -0.28 22.52 -4.77
CA ALA A 273 -0.42 22.73 -3.33
C ALA A 273 0.40 21.74 -2.48
N GLY A 274 0.72 20.56 -3.01
CA GLY A 274 1.36 19.48 -2.28
C GLY A 274 2.77 19.79 -1.76
N SER A 275 3.20 19.04 -0.76
CA SER A 275 4.59 19.00 -0.26
C SER A 275 5.56 18.53 -1.36
N PRO A 276 6.88 18.69 -1.18
CA PRO A 276 7.85 18.22 -2.19
C PRO A 276 7.67 16.75 -2.57
N VAL A 277 7.43 15.86 -1.61
CA VAL A 277 7.24 14.43 -1.89
C VAL A 277 5.88 14.16 -2.56
N GLN A 278 4.81 14.83 -2.13
CA GLN A 278 3.50 14.74 -2.76
C GLN A 278 3.52 15.21 -4.22
N LYS A 279 4.27 16.26 -4.53
CA LYS A 279 4.45 16.72 -5.92
C LYS A 279 5.03 15.64 -6.83
N VAL A 280 5.98 14.88 -6.34
CA VAL A 280 6.59 13.76 -7.09
C VAL A 280 5.62 12.59 -7.17
N THR A 281 5.05 12.16 -6.04
CA THR A 281 4.15 11.00 -5.98
C THR A 281 2.89 11.23 -6.83
N TRP A 282 2.23 12.39 -6.69
CA TRP A 282 1.06 12.74 -7.51
C TRP A 282 1.42 13.01 -8.97
N GLY A 283 2.67 13.46 -9.20
CA GLY A 283 3.24 13.62 -10.53
C GLY A 283 3.33 12.31 -11.31
N LEU A 284 3.57 11.18 -10.66
CA LEU A 284 3.55 9.85 -11.29
C LEU A 284 2.15 9.52 -11.85
N GLN A 285 1.10 9.80 -11.10
CA GLN A 285 -0.28 9.58 -11.54
C GLN A 285 -0.68 10.55 -12.66
N TRP A 286 -0.28 11.80 -12.54
CA TRP A 286 -0.45 12.78 -13.63
C TRP A 286 0.23 12.31 -14.92
N ALA A 287 1.47 11.82 -14.84
CA ALA A 287 2.20 11.29 -15.99
C ALA A 287 1.51 10.05 -16.59
N ALA A 288 0.94 9.16 -15.77
CA ALA A 288 0.21 8.00 -16.23
C ALA A 288 -1.04 8.34 -17.08
N THR A 289 -1.59 9.58 -16.97
CA THR A 289 -2.70 10.01 -17.83
C THR A 289 -2.33 10.06 -19.32
N TYR A 290 -1.08 10.32 -19.65
CA TYR A 290 -0.60 10.29 -21.03
C TYR A 290 -0.50 8.85 -21.55
N VAL A 291 -0.15 7.89 -20.70
CA VAL A 291 -0.20 6.46 -21.04
C VAL A 291 -1.64 6.05 -21.35
N ARG A 292 -2.63 6.51 -20.58
CA ARG A 292 -4.07 6.26 -20.80
C ARG A 292 -4.58 6.86 -22.11
N ASP A 293 -4.05 8.01 -22.53
CA ASP A 293 -4.33 8.64 -23.82
C ASP A 293 -3.57 7.98 -25.00
N ASN A 294 -2.70 7.00 -24.71
CA ASN A 294 -1.76 6.42 -25.68
C ASN A 294 -0.79 7.46 -26.31
N ASP A 295 -0.56 8.57 -25.59
CA ASP A 295 0.43 9.60 -25.92
C ASP A 295 1.78 9.27 -25.27
N ARG A 296 2.59 8.45 -25.94
CA ARG A 296 3.89 8.04 -25.42
C ARG A 296 4.89 9.17 -25.29
N THR A 297 4.91 10.08 -26.24
CA THR A 297 5.82 11.23 -26.20
C THR A 297 5.50 12.15 -25.01
N GLY A 298 4.21 12.38 -24.76
CA GLY A 298 3.75 13.09 -23.57
C GLY A 298 4.10 12.34 -22.28
N ALA A 299 3.91 11.03 -22.25
CA ALA A 299 4.26 10.18 -21.09
C ALA A 299 5.77 10.22 -20.79
N ASP A 300 6.63 10.03 -21.80
CA ASP A 300 8.08 10.09 -21.64
C ASP A 300 8.54 11.44 -21.07
N LYS A 301 8.02 12.54 -21.61
CA LYS A 301 8.32 13.87 -21.12
C LYS A 301 7.88 14.06 -19.66
N ALA A 302 6.68 13.59 -19.35
CA ALA A 302 6.08 13.73 -18.01
C ALA A 302 6.85 12.92 -16.96
N PHE A 303 7.11 11.63 -17.22
CA PHE A 303 7.86 10.78 -16.29
C PHE A 303 9.31 11.21 -16.10
N ARG A 304 10.00 11.69 -17.16
CA ARG A 304 11.35 12.24 -17.04
C ARG A 304 11.38 13.50 -16.17
N GLU A 305 10.35 14.34 -16.25
CA GLU A 305 10.23 15.51 -15.38
C GLU A 305 10.01 15.11 -13.92
N VAL A 306 9.16 14.08 -13.66
CA VAL A 306 8.97 13.53 -12.32
C VAL A 306 10.28 12.92 -11.79
N ALA A 307 10.98 12.12 -12.59
CA ALA A 307 12.27 11.54 -12.21
C ALA A 307 13.31 12.63 -11.88
N ARG A 308 13.37 13.72 -12.68
CA ARG A 308 14.24 14.86 -12.41
C ARG A 308 13.93 15.54 -11.07
N GLN A 309 12.65 15.77 -10.77
CA GLN A 309 12.22 16.35 -9.49
C GLN A 309 12.53 15.44 -8.30
N ALA A 310 12.34 14.13 -8.45
CA ALA A 310 12.71 13.13 -7.44
C ALA A 310 14.22 13.14 -7.19
N HIS A 311 15.01 13.15 -8.27
CA HIS A 311 16.48 13.20 -8.19
C HIS A 311 16.98 14.45 -7.44
N GLU A 312 16.42 15.63 -7.74
CA GLU A 312 16.81 16.89 -7.08
C GLU A 312 16.52 16.92 -5.56
N LYS A 313 15.65 16.03 -5.10
CA LYS A 313 15.23 15.89 -3.70
C LYS A 313 15.76 14.64 -3.01
N ASP A 314 16.59 13.86 -3.69
CA ASP A 314 17.07 12.54 -3.23
C ASP A 314 15.93 11.56 -2.86
N PHE A 315 14.80 11.60 -3.59
CA PHE A 315 13.73 10.64 -3.46
C PHE A 315 13.99 9.43 -4.37
N ALA A 316 15.04 8.67 -4.07
CA ALA A 316 15.59 7.63 -4.95
C ALA A 316 14.58 6.54 -5.32
N ASN A 317 13.70 6.14 -4.39
CA ASN A 317 12.62 5.19 -4.66
C ASN A 317 11.61 5.74 -5.67
N LEU A 318 11.23 7.01 -5.58
CA LEU A 318 10.28 7.65 -6.51
C LEU A 318 10.93 7.95 -7.88
N GLU A 319 12.24 8.29 -7.91
CA GLU A 319 13.00 8.39 -9.17
C GLU A 319 13.01 7.05 -9.91
N ALA A 320 13.30 5.97 -9.19
CA ALA A 320 13.31 4.62 -9.75
C ALA A 320 11.91 4.17 -10.21
N GLU A 321 10.86 4.49 -9.47
CA GLU A 321 9.47 4.23 -9.86
C GLU A 321 9.09 4.95 -11.15
N ALA A 322 9.56 6.19 -11.36
CA ALA A 322 9.33 6.90 -12.61
C ALA A 322 9.99 6.16 -13.80
N TYR A 323 11.24 5.72 -13.67
CA TYR A 323 11.92 4.94 -14.71
C TYR A 323 11.28 3.57 -14.92
N ARG A 324 10.89 2.85 -13.84
CA ARG A 324 10.16 1.58 -13.95
C ARG A 324 8.83 1.77 -14.67
N SER A 325 8.11 2.84 -14.36
CA SER A 325 6.86 3.18 -15.05
C SER A 325 7.08 3.39 -16.55
N MET A 326 8.18 4.06 -16.94
CA MET A 326 8.53 4.22 -18.35
C MET A 326 8.78 2.87 -19.03
N ALA A 327 9.47 1.94 -18.39
CA ALA A 327 9.75 0.62 -18.93
C ALA A 327 8.48 -0.20 -19.21
N LEU A 328 7.41 -0.01 -18.41
CA LEU A 328 6.16 -0.79 -18.54
C LEU A 328 5.42 -0.55 -19.86
N TYR A 329 5.45 0.67 -20.41
CA TYR A 329 4.71 1.01 -21.63
C TYR A 329 5.58 1.16 -22.89
N GLN A 330 6.91 1.02 -22.79
CA GLN A 330 7.76 1.05 -23.96
C GLN A 330 7.47 -0.09 -24.92
N LYS A 331 7.56 0.19 -26.25
CA LYS A 331 7.43 -0.85 -27.27
C LYS A 331 8.75 -1.55 -27.52
N ASP A 332 9.82 -0.78 -27.50
CA ASP A 332 11.17 -1.28 -27.70
C ASP A 332 11.69 -1.90 -26.41
N GLY A 333 12.19 -3.12 -26.50
CA GLY A 333 12.73 -3.85 -25.36
C GLY A 333 14.04 -3.27 -24.86
N ASP A 334 14.88 -2.77 -25.73
CA ASP A 334 16.17 -2.16 -25.36
C ASP A 334 15.95 -0.87 -24.58
N ASP A 335 15.01 0.00 -25.01
CA ASP A 335 14.61 1.19 -24.28
C ASP A 335 14.05 0.84 -22.91
N ALA A 336 13.21 -0.18 -22.81
CA ALA A 336 12.67 -0.64 -21.53
C ALA A 336 13.78 -1.11 -20.57
N MET A 337 14.75 -1.88 -21.08
CA MET A 337 15.87 -2.37 -20.27
C MET A 337 16.82 -1.24 -19.86
N GLU A 338 17.00 -0.20 -20.68
CA GLU A 338 17.76 0.98 -20.29
C GLU A 338 17.11 1.71 -19.10
N PHE A 339 15.80 1.95 -19.13
CA PHE A 339 15.09 2.54 -17.99
C PHE A 339 15.19 1.71 -16.73
N LEU A 340 15.04 0.38 -16.81
CA LEU A 340 15.18 -0.50 -15.65
C LEU A 340 16.62 -0.53 -15.11
N THR A 341 17.62 -0.38 -15.99
CA THR A 341 19.01 -0.27 -15.57
C THR A 341 19.27 1.06 -14.85
N GLN A 342 18.68 2.14 -15.33
CA GLN A 342 18.76 3.44 -14.66
C GLN A 342 18.06 3.41 -13.29
N ALA A 343 16.87 2.81 -13.20
CA ALA A 343 16.14 2.64 -11.93
C ALA A 343 16.97 1.85 -10.89
N GLU A 344 17.54 0.71 -11.30
CA GLU A 344 18.38 -0.09 -10.41
C GLU A 344 19.65 0.67 -9.98
N LYS A 345 20.29 1.39 -10.91
CA LYS A 345 21.46 2.20 -10.61
C LYS A 345 21.15 3.27 -9.57
N THR A 346 20.00 3.95 -9.71
CA THR A 346 19.53 4.91 -8.71
C THR A 346 19.40 4.24 -7.34
N LEU A 347 18.65 3.13 -7.23
CA LEU A 347 18.40 2.46 -5.95
C LEU A 347 19.65 1.90 -5.25
N ARG A 348 20.71 1.60 -5.99
CA ARG A 348 21.99 1.08 -5.45
C ARG A 348 22.96 2.19 -5.05
N GLY A 349 22.60 3.46 -5.22
CA GLY A 349 23.37 4.61 -4.75
C GLY A 349 23.33 4.76 -3.23
N GLU A 350 24.09 5.72 -2.71
CA GLU A 350 23.99 6.15 -1.31
C GLU A 350 22.91 7.22 -1.16
N HIS A 351 21.88 6.97 -0.37
CA HIS A 351 20.72 7.82 -0.21
C HIS A 351 20.31 7.97 1.25
N GLN A 352 19.67 9.10 1.57
CA GLN A 352 18.98 9.32 2.85
C GLN A 352 17.51 8.86 2.75
N VAL A 353 17.33 7.58 2.39
CA VAL A 353 16.03 6.95 2.19
C VAL A 353 15.97 5.65 3.01
N PRO A 354 14.86 5.33 3.68
CA PRO A 354 14.69 4.06 4.39
C PRO A 354 15.07 2.85 3.53
N GLN A 355 15.86 1.94 4.09
CA GLN A 355 16.31 0.75 3.36
C GLN A 355 15.14 -0.13 2.91
N SER A 356 14.06 -0.17 3.70
CA SER A 356 12.82 -0.87 3.34
C SER A 356 12.24 -0.34 2.03
N LEU A 357 12.13 0.97 1.85
CA LEU A 357 11.60 1.59 0.63
C LEU A 357 12.49 1.31 -0.59
N LEU A 358 13.82 1.37 -0.41
CA LEU A 358 14.77 1.04 -1.49
C LEU A 358 14.63 -0.43 -1.93
N ASN A 359 14.54 -1.35 -0.97
CA ASN A 359 14.40 -2.79 -1.26
C ASN A 359 13.07 -3.12 -1.94
N GLN A 360 11.97 -2.50 -1.51
CA GLN A 360 10.64 -2.70 -2.10
C GLN A 360 10.59 -2.22 -3.55
N GLU A 361 11.13 -1.02 -3.84
CA GLU A 361 11.17 -0.54 -5.22
C GLU A 361 12.18 -1.34 -6.07
N LEU A 362 13.32 -1.79 -5.50
CA LEU A 362 14.24 -2.67 -6.19
C LEU A 362 13.59 -4.00 -6.59
N ALA A 363 12.77 -4.59 -5.72
CA ALA A 363 11.99 -5.79 -6.04
C ALA A 363 11.00 -5.53 -7.18
N SER A 364 10.33 -4.37 -7.20
CA SER A 364 9.42 -3.95 -8.26
C SER A 364 10.13 -3.75 -9.60
N VAL A 365 11.33 -3.16 -9.59
CA VAL A 365 12.20 -3.01 -10.78
C VAL A 365 12.63 -4.37 -11.31
N MET A 366 13.11 -5.27 -10.44
CA MET A 366 13.53 -6.63 -10.83
C MET A 366 12.35 -7.43 -11.40
N ARG A 367 11.18 -7.37 -10.76
CA ARG A 367 9.95 -7.97 -11.29
C ARG A 367 9.65 -7.48 -12.71
N THR A 368 9.61 -6.17 -12.91
CA THR A 368 9.33 -5.56 -14.22
C THR A 368 10.38 -6.00 -15.25
N ARG A 369 11.66 -6.11 -14.85
CA ARG A 369 12.73 -6.61 -15.73
C ARG A 369 12.51 -8.08 -16.14
N VAL A 370 12.09 -8.95 -15.21
CA VAL A 370 11.75 -10.34 -15.53
C VAL A 370 10.62 -10.39 -16.54
N GLU A 371 9.51 -9.68 -16.29
CA GLU A 371 8.32 -9.65 -17.15
C GLU A 371 8.67 -9.12 -18.56
N ARG A 372 9.45 -8.04 -18.66
CA ARG A 372 9.90 -7.48 -19.94
C ARG A 372 10.86 -8.40 -20.68
N ALA A 373 11.85 -8.95 -20.00
CA ALA A 373 12.80 -9.88 -20.60
C ALA A 373 12.12 -11.12 -21.18
N LEU A 374 11.11 -11.66 -20.49
CA LEU A 374 10.30 -12.78 -20.99
C LEU A 374 9.50 -12.38 -22.23
N HIS A 375 8.87 -11.20 -22.19
CA HIS A 375 8.09 -10.67 -23.31
C HIS A 375 8.95 -10.45 -24.58
N ASP A 376 10.18 -9.96 -24.41
CA ASP A 376 11.10 -9.60 -25.49
C ASP A 376 12.03 -10.78 -25.89
N GLY A 377 11.86 -11.96 -25.30
CA GLY A 377 12.58 -13.20 -25.66
C GLY A 377 13.99 -13.31 -25.04
N HIS A 378 14.33 -12.49 -24.03
CA HIS A 378 15.63 -12.48 -23.34
C HIS A 378 15.63 -13.43 -22.14
N ALA A 379 15.45 -14.73 -22.36
CA ALA A 379 15.25 -15.74 -21.31
C ALA A 379 16.38 -15.79 -20.28
N GLU A 380 17.64 -15.60 -20.67
CA GLU A 380 18.78 -15.61 -19.73
C GLU A 380 18.78 -14.40 -18.80
N VAL A 381 18.37 -13.23 -19.30
CA VAL A 381 18.21 -12.02 -18.48
C VAL A 381 17.08 -12.23 -17.46
N ALA A 382 15.95 -12.77 -17.92
CA ALA A 382 14.82 -13.07 -17.04
C ALA A 382 15.23 -14.04 -15.90
N LYS A 383 15.91 -15.15 -16.26
CA LYS A 383 16.36 -16.15 -15.31
C LYS A 383 17.34 -15.57 -14.27
N ALA A 384 18.35 -14.82 -14.74
CA ALA A 384 19.34 -14.21 -13.85
C ALA A 384 18.70 -13.18 -12.90
N THR A 385 17.78 -12.36 -13.41
CA THR A 385 17.08 -11.37 -12.59
C THR A 385 16.11 -12.02 -11.60
N LEU A 386 15.42 -13.09 -12.01
CA LEU A 386 14.54 -13.83 -11.09
C LEU A 386 15.32 -14.42 -9.92
N GLN A 387 16.52 -14.97 -10.17
CA GLN A 387 17.39 -15.46 -9.08
C GLN A 387 17.79 -14.33 -8.12
N GLN A 388 18.14 -13.16 -8.64
CA GLN A 388 18.46 -12.00 -7.79
C GLN A 388 17.25 -11.53 -6.95
N LEU A 389 16.05 -11.60 -7.53
CA LEU A 389 14.82 -11.26 -6.81
C LEU A 389 14.47 -12.32 -5.75
N ASP A 390 14.72 -13.59 -6.02
CA ASP A 390 14.59 -14.68 -5.03
C ASP A 390 15.54 -14.47 -3.84
N ASP A 391 16.81 -14.13 -4.12
CA ASP A 391 17.79 -13.82 -3.08
C ASP A 391 17.35 -12.59 -2.25
N LEU A 392 16.81 -11.55 -2.89
CA LEU A 392 16.29 -10.38 -2.21
C LEU A 392 15.06 -10.72 -1.35
N ALA A 393 14.15 -11.53 -1.87
CA ALA A 393 12.96 -11.98 -1.15
C ALA A 393 13.34 -12.87 0.05
N ALA A 394 14.32 -13.77 -0.12
CA ALA A 394 14.83 -14.59 0.98
C ALA A 394 15.48 -13.74 2.09
N ALA A 395 16.22 -12.70 1.73
CA ALA A 395 16.82 -11.76 2.70
C ALA A 395 15.77 -10.89 3.41
N ASN A 396 14.59 -10.71 2.82
CA ASN A 396 13.49 -9.87 3.32
C ASN A 396 12.20 -10.69 3.57
N GLY A 397 12.31 -11.87 4.16
CA GLY A 397 11.20 -12.82 4.34
C GLY A 397 10.00 -12.31 5.16
N GLY A 398 10.14 -11.16 5.83
CA GLY A 398 9.06 -10.49 6.55
C GLY A 398 8.46 -9.28 5.83
N ASP A 399 8.86 -9.02 4.58
CA ASP A 399 8.30 -7.95 3.74
C ASP A 399 7.36 -8.54 2.69
N ASP A 400 6.07 -8.45 2.93
CA ASP A 400 5.07 -9.03 2.02
C ASP A 400 5.07 -8.35 0.64
N LEU A 401 5.47 -7.06 0.52
CA LEU A 401 5.53 -6.38 -0.77
C LEU A 401 6.64 -6.96 -1.65
N ILE A 402 7.79 -7.30 -1.06
CA ILE A 402 8.90 -7.97 -1.78
C ILE A 402 8.49 -9.41 -2.15
N GLN A 403 7.82 -10.14 -1.24
CA GLN A 403 7.34 -11.50 -1.52
C GLN A 403 6.34 -11.50 -2.69
N VAL A 404 5.39 -10.58 -2.70
CA VAL A 404 4.43 -10.42 -3.79
C VAL A 404 5.12 -10.10 -5.12
N ALA A 405 6.15 -9.24 -5.13
CA ALA A 405 6.92 -8.95 -6.33
C ALA A 405 7.65 -10.19 -6.87
N TYR A 406 8.25 -11.00 -5.99
CA TYR A 406 8.87 -12.27 -6.34
C TYR A 406 7.85 -13.25 -6.93
N HIS A 407 6.71 -13.44 -6.28
CA HIS A 407 5.67 -14.36 -6.75
C HIS A 407 5.10 -13.93 -8.12
N GLY A 408 4.91 -12.63 -8.35
CA GLY A 408 4.50 -12.10 -9.65
C GLY A 408 5.50 -12.45 -10.76
N ALA A 409 6.80 -12.25 -10.51
CA ALA A 409 7.88 -12.55 -11.46
C ALA A 409 8.03 -14.06 -11.70
N ALA A 410 8.01 -14.88 -10.63
CA ALA A 410 8.11 -16.33 -10.72
C ALA A 410 6.93 -16.95 -11.48
N GLY A 411 5.72 -16.43 -11.23
CA GLY A 411 4.54 -16.83 -11.95
C GLY A 411 4.58 -16.48 -13.45
N ALA A 412 5.11 -15.31 -13.81
CA ALA A 412 5.33 -14.92 -15.19
C ALA A 412 6.37 -15.87 -15.88
N ALA A 413 7.44 -16.24 -15.18
CA ALA A 413 8.43 -17.17 -15.66
C ALA A 413 7.84 -18.59 -15.87
N SER A 414 7.06 -19.08 -14.91
CA SER A 414 6.37 -20.38 -15.03
C SER A 414 5.37 -20.40 -16.18
N LEU A 415 4.65 -19.30 -16.43
CA LEU A 415 3.78 -19.14 -17.60
C LEU A 415 4.55 -19.23 -18.93
N ALA A 416 5.70 -18.55 -19.03
CA ALA A 416 6.53 -18.56 -20.23
C ALA A 416 7.12 -19.94 -20.51
N GLN A 417 7.29 -20.78 -19.49
CA GLN A 417 7.74 -22.17 -19.59
C GLN A 417 6.60 -23.18 -19.75
N GLU A 418 5.35 -22.71 -19.86
CA GLU A 418 4.13 -23.52 -19.92
C GLU A 418 3.89 -24.40 -18.67
N ASN A 419 4.51 -24.06 -17.54
CA ASN A 419 4.30 -24.70 -16.24
C ASN A 419 3.07 -24.10 -15.54
N PHE A 420 1.88 -24.31 -16.15
CA PHE A 420 0.67 -23.58 -15.76
C PHE A 420 0.22 -23.83 -14.32
N ALA A 421 0.44 -25.02 -13.77
CA ALA A 421 0.07 -25.32 -12.38
C ALA A 421 0.94 -24.54 -11.38
N GLU A 422 2.24 -24.42 -11.62
CA GLU A 422 3.17 -23.64 -10.83
C GLU A 422 2.89 -22.14 -10.99
N ALA A 423 2.56 -21.70 -12.22
CA ALA A 423 2.15 -20.32 -12.49
C ALA A 423 0.90 -19.94 -11.67
N VAL A 424 -0.09 -20.83 -11.53
CA VAL A 424 -1.27 -20.61 -10.66
C VAL A 424 -0.82 -20.37 -9.22
N SER A 425 0.02 -21.27 -8.67
CA SER A 425 0.47 -21.16 -7.26
C SER A 425 1.16 -19.84 -6.97
N HIS A 426 2.03 -19.38 -7.86
CA HIS A 426 2.73 -18.11 -7.68
C HIS A 426 1.81 -16.89 -7.90
N LEU A 427 1.01 -16.88 -8.96
CA LEU A 427 0.20 -15.71 -9.31
C LEU A 427 -1.00 -15.51 -8.37
N GLU A 428 -1.47 -16.55 -7.67
CA GLU A 428 -2.47 -16.41 -6.62
C GLU A 428 -1.97 -15.56 -5.45
N GLU A 429 -0.67 -15.62 -5.13
CA GLU A 429 -0.04 -14.77 -4.09
C GLU A 429 0.07 -13.30 -4.51
N ASP A 430 0.00 -13.01 -5.83
CA ASP A 430 0.02 -11.64 -6.39
C ASP A 430 -1.27 -11.28 -7.13
N ALA A 431 -2.40 -11.81 -6.71
CA ALA A 431 -3.70 -11.55 -7.35
C ALA A 431 -4.26 -10.13 -7.08
N VAL A 432 -3.40 -9.15 -6.77
CA VAL A 432 -3.73 -7.72 -6.62
C VAL A 432 -3.12 -6.85 -7.71
N ASN A 433 -2.09 -7.33 -8.41
CA ASN A 433 -1.47 -6.62 -9.52
C ASN A 433 -2.16 -6.98 -10.85
N PRO A 434 -2.63 -6.02 -11.66
CA PRO A 434 -3.32 -6.30 -12.92
C PRO A 434 -2.53 -7.16 -13.92
N ILE A 435 -1.19 -7.04 -13.95
CA ILE A 435 -0.35 -7.86 -14.84
C ILE A 435 -0.38 -9.32 -14.39
N SER A 436 -0.20 -9.58 -13.09
CA SER A 436 -0.29 -10.94 -12.55
C SER A 436 -1.69 -11.51 -12.65
N MET A 437 -2.73 -10.70 -12.40
CA MET A 437 -4.12 -11.13 -12.60
C MET A 437 -4.38 -11.57 -14.03
N ARG A 438 -3.88 -10.86 -15.05
CA ARG A 438 -3.96 -11.26 -16.47
C ARG A 438 -3.27 -12.61 -16.71
N GLY A 439 -2.07 -12.77 -16.16
CA GLY A 439 -1.33 -14.03 -16.22
C GLY A 439 -2.09 -15.19 -15.56
N LEU A 440 -2.68 -14.94 -14.39
CA LEU A 440 -3.45 -15.93 -13.64
C LEU A 440 -4.74 -16.34 -14.38
N VAL A 441 -5.42 -15.40 -15.08
CA VAL A 441 -6.55 -15.74 -15.96
C VAL A 441 -6.11 -16.75 -17.00
N THR A 442 -4.97 -16.53 -17.65
CA THR A 442 -4.40 -17.45 -18.65
C THR A 442 -4.05 -18.81 -18.02
N ALA A 443 -3.40 -18.82 -16.86
CA ALA A 443 -3.02 -20.06 -16.15
C ALA A 443 -4.24 -20.90 -15.76
N TYR A 444 -5.31 -20.25 -15.26
CA TYR A 444 -6.57 -20.93 -14.96
C TYR A 444 -7.23 -21.53 -16.20
N GLU A 445 -7.21 -20.84 -17.34
CA GLU A 445 -7.73 -21.37 -18.61
C GLU A 445 -6.97 -22.62 -19.06
N LYS A 446 -5.64 -22.56 -19.00
CA LYS A 446 -4.76 -23.67 -19.41
C LYS A 446 -4.85 -24.89 -18.47
N THR A 447 -5.14 -24.67 -17.19
CA THR A 447 -5.37 -25.75 -16.20
C THR A 447 -6.83 -26.21 -16.14
N GLY A 448 -7.72 -25.67 -17.00
CA GLY A 448 -9.13 -26.07 -17.04
C GLY A 448 -10.02 -25.47 -15.95
N GLN A 449 -9.52 -24.52 -15.17
CA GLN A 449 -10.22 -23.85 -14.08
C GLN A 449 -11.10 -22.69 -14.59
N LYS A 450 -12.04 -22.98 -15.47
CA LYS A 450 -12.85 -21.98 -16.20
C LYS A 450 -13.64 -21.03 -15.30
N GLU A 451 -14.15 -21.53 -14.17
CA GLU A 451 -14.90 -20.70 -13.21
C GLU A 451 -13.98 -19.65 -12.55
N ASN A 452 -12.79 -20.08 -12.10
CA ASN A 452 -11.80 -19.19 -11.51
C ASN A 452 -11.33 -18.13 -12.51
N SER A 453 -11.02 -18.55 -13.74
CA SER A 453 -10.68 -17.63 -14.85
C SER A 453 -11.79 -16.60 -15.09
N GLY A 454 -13.06 -17.02 -15.18
CA GLY A 454 -14.18 -16.11 -15.41
C GLY A 454 -14.39 -15.11 -14.28
N ARG A 455 -14.30 -15.55 -13.01
CA ARG A 455 -14.41 -14.66 -11.85
C ARG A 455 -13.27 -13.64 -11.78
N LEU A 456 -12.03 -14.10 -12.04
CA LEU A 456 -10.87 -13.22 -12.02
C LEU A 456 -10.89 -12.21 -13.16
N ALA A 457 -11.30 -12.61 -14.37
CA ALA A 457 -11.46 -11.72 -15.51
C ALA A 457 -12.52 -10.62 -15.24
N ALA A 458 -13.63 -10.98 -14.59
CA ALA A 458 -14.65 -10.01 -14.18
C ALA A 458 -14.12 -9.04 -13.11
N ARG A 459 -13.37 -9.55 -12.10
CA ARG A 459 -12.70 -8.73 -11.09
C ARG A 459 -11.70 -7.77 -11.73
N LEU A 460 -10.92 -8.23 -12.71
CA LEU A 460 -9.94 -7.42 -13.41
C LEU A 460 -10.62 -6.32 -14.24
N ALA A 461 -11.73 -6.61 -14.91
CA ALA A 461 -12.52 -5.60 -15.64
C ALA A 461 -13.08 -4.49 -14.70
N SER A 462 -13.39 -4.85 -13.46
CA SER A 462 -13.88 -3.92 -12.43
C SER A 462 -12.77 -3.31 -11.56
N PHE A 463 -11.50 -3.49 -11.91
CA PHE A 463 -10.39 -2.95 -11.14
C PHE A 463 -10.26 -1.44 -11.34
N ASN A 464 -10.50 -0.67 -10.25
CA ASN A 464 -10.59 0.79 -10.26
C ASN A 464 -9.56 1.46 -9.34
N ILE A 465 -8.36 0.90 -9.22
CA ILE A 465 -7.20 1.55 -8.60
C ILE A 465 -6.36 2.18 -9.71
N PRO A 466 -6.00 3.48 -9.65
CA PRO A 466 -5.44 4.22 -10.77
C PRO A 466 -3.92 4.03 -10.96
N VAL A 467 -3.41 2.82 -10.78
CA VAL A 467 -2.01 2.46 -11.05
C VAL A 467 -1.73 2.33 -12.55
N ILE A 468 -0.46 2.39 -12.95
CA ILE A 468 -0.07 2.31 -14.36
C ILE A 468 -0.42 0.94 -14.97
N GLU A 469 -0.29 -0.15 -14.22
CA GLU A 469 -0.66 -1.50 -14.65
C GLU A 469 -2.15 -1.60 -14.99
N GLN A 470 -3.00 -0.86 -14.25
CA GLN A 470 -4.43 -0.75 -14.57
C GLN A 470 -4.63 -0.11 -15.95
N ALA A 471 -3.88 0.94 -16.26
CA ALA A 471 -3.98 1.61 -17.56
C ALA A 471 -3.60 0.67 -18.73
N LEU A 472 -2.64 -0.22 -18.49
CA LEU A 472 -2.11 -1.11 -19.52
C LEU A 472 -2.95 -2.39 -19.72
N VAL A 473 -3.62 -2.87 -18.68
CA VAL A 473 -4.26 -4.21 -18.70
C VAL A 473 -5.79 -4.11 -18.69
N VAL A 474 -6.36 -3.33 -17.79
CA VAL A 474 -7.82 -3.36 -17.54
C VAL A 474 -8.69 -2.96 -18.75
N PRO A 475 -8.31 -2.02 -19.62
CA PRO A 475 -9.12 -1.64 -20.77
C PRO A 475 -9.45 -2.81 -21.73
N GLU A 476 -8.56 -3.79 -21.85
CA GLU A 476 -8.81 -4.98 -22.64
C GLU A 476 -9.95 -5.83 -22.04
N PHE A 477 -9.89 -6.09 -20.74
CA PHE A 477 -10.89 -6.91 -20.05
C PHE A 477 -12.26 -6.23 -20.00
N ARG A 478 -12.32 -4.90 -19.91
CA ARG A 478 -13.58 -4.14 -20.03
C ARG A 478 -14.23 -4.34 -21.38
N ARG A 479 -13.47 -4.18 -22.48
CA ARG A 479 -13.97 -4.43 -23.85
C ARG A 479 -14.47 -5.86 -24.05
N GLN A 480 -13.76 -6.85 -23.50
CA GLN A 480 -14.17 -8.26 -23.58
C GLN A 480 -15.49 -8.50 -22.84
N GLN A 481 -15.66 -7.89 -21.66
CA GLN A 481 -16.90 -8.00 -20.88
C GLN A 481 -18.08 -7.32 -21.57
N GLU A 482 -17.90 -6.13 -22.10
CA GLU A 482 -18.91 -5.41 -22.89
C GLU A 482 -19.35 -6.24 -24.11
N ALA A 483 -18.42 -6.82 -24.83
CA ALA A 483 -18.71 -7.67 -25.98
C ALA A 483 -19.53 -8.92 -25.60
N LYS A 484 -19.26 -9.55 -24.46
CA LYS A 484 -20.05 -10.68 -23.93
C LYS A 484 -21.47 -10.25 -23.60
N THR A 485 -21.64 -9.14 -22.89
CA THR A 485 -22.96 -8.60 -22.51
C THR A 485 -23.81 -8.27 -23.75
N VAL A 486 -23.21 -7.66 -24.78
CA VAL A 486 -23.89 -7.38 -26.05
C VAL A 486 -24.29 -8.67 -26.79
N ALA A 487 -23.46 -9.71 -26.74
CA ALA A 487 -23.75 -10.98 -27.37
C ALA A 487 -24.93 -11.72 -26.69
N GLU A 488 -25.00 -11.66 -25.37
CA GLU A 488 -26.07 -12.29 -24.58
C GLU A 488 -27.44 -11.58 -24.76
N HIS A 489 -27.44 -10.28 -25.04
CA HIS A 489 -28.66 -9.48 -25.24
C HIS A 489 -29.11 -9.39 -26.71
N LYS A 490 -28.42 -10.07 -27.69
CA LYS A 490 -28.93 -10.14 -29.05
C LYS A 490 -30.14 -11.07 -29.10
N PRO A 491 -31.33 -10.58 -29.53
CA PRO A 491 -32.51 -11.42 -29.66
C PRO A 491 -32.21 -12.53 -30.65
N ALA A 492 -32.56 -13.76 -30.27
CA ALA A 492 -32.49 -14.91 -31.17
C ALA A 492 -33.18 -14.52 -32.48
N ARG A 493 -32.48 -14.56 -33.62
CA ARG A 493 -33.08 -14.36 -34.93
C ARG A 493 -34.17 -15.42 -35.07
N ILE A 494 -35.43 -14.99 -34.99
CA ILE A 494 -36.59 -15.84 -35.34
C ILE A 494 -36.39 -16.20 -36.80
N GLY A 495 -35.89 -17.40 -37.04
CA GLY A 495 -35.78 -17.98 -38.37
C GLY A 495 -37.18 -18.13 -38.96
N GLY A 496 -37.59 -17.18 -39.78
CA GLY A 496 -38.78 -17.34 -40.63
C GLY A 496 -38.57 -18.53 -41.56
N ARG A 497 -39.28 -19.61 -41.29
CA ARG A 497 -39.56 -20.60 -42.33
C ARG A 497 -40.61 -20.01 -43.28
N GLN A 498 -40.23 -19.81 -44.52
CA GLN A 498 -41.16 -19.82 -45.64
C GLN A 498 -41.38 -21.25 -46.10
#